data_5916c3dddaaaca3725e24ed5fe88e52e
#
_entry.id   5916c3dddaaaca3725e24ed5fe88e52e
#
_cell.length_a   1.000
_cell.length_b   1.000
_cell.length_c   1.000
_cell.angle_alpha   90.00
_cell.angle_beta   90.00
_cell.angle_gamma   90.00
#
_symmetry.space_group_name_H-M   'P 1'
#
loop_
_entity.id
_entity.type
_entity.pdbx_description
1 polymer ?
#
loop_
_entity_poly.entity_id
_entity_poly.type
_entity_poly.pdbx_seq_one_letter_code
_entity_poly.pdbx_strand_id
1 'polypeptide(L)'
;MEVIAAFIIDPSFQKQDFQRLRQYILDRKLYSPSLTILTPLPGTDLFARVKEKLVTTNYELFDYVHAVLPTKLKLAYFYREFTELYKTGYAWSQIGWEGAAAILRHTFTISHLISMKRAAWDSVNPINYLAGHEREAVPLKVNQGWAGLSGCGQ
;
A
#
# COMPACT_ATOMS: atom_id res chain seq x y z
N MET A 1 -3.14 -0.39 25.62
CA MET A 1 -3.55 0.49 24.48
C MET A 1 -2.76 0.02 23.28
N GLU A 2 -3.42 -0.44 22.24
CA GLU A 2 -2.76 -0.86 21.02
C GLU A 2 -2.66 0.33 20.06
N VAL A 3 -1.46 0.59 19.54
CA VAL A 3 -1.21 1.70 18.61
C VAL A 3 -0.85 1.11 17.27
N ILE A 4 -1.63 1.42 16.25
CA ILE A 4 -1.33 1.07 14.86
C ILE A 4 -0.58 2.24 14.23
N ALA A 5 0.69 2.03 13.88
CA ALA A 5 1.49 3.02 13.17
C ALA A 5 1.18 2.95 11.67
N ALA A 6 0.84 4.08 11.06
CA ALA A 6 0.62 4.21 9.63
C ALA A 6 1.71 5.10 9.01
N PHE A 7 2.29 4.66 7.89
CA PHE A 7 3.31 5.40 7.16
C PHE A 7 2.89 5.59 5.71
N ILE A 8 3.04 6.81 5.22
CA ILE A 8 2.81 7.15 3.81
C ILE A 8 4.19 7.29 3.16
N ILE A 9 4.48 6.42 2.20
CA ILE A 9 5.73 6.41 1.45
C ILE A 9 5.59 7.34 0.25
N ASP A 10 6.44 8.35 0.21
CA ASP A 10 6.49 9.27 -0.92
C ASP A 10 7.20 8.61 -2.12
N PRO A 11 6.67 8.72 -3.35
CA PRO A 11 7.32 8.22 -4.56
C PRO A 11 8.75 8.76 -4.79
N SER A 12 9.08 9.90 -4.18
CA SER A 12 10.43 10.48 -4.22
C SER A 12 11.45 9.78 -3.31
N PHE A 13 11.03 8.83 -2.47
CA PHE A 13 11.91 8.09 -1.57
C PHE A 13 13.07 7.45 -2.31
N GLN A 14 14.26 7.62 -1.73
CA GLN A 14 15.48 6.96 -2.15
C GLN A 14 15.79 5.79 -1.22
N LYS A 15 16.77 4.99 -1.56
CA LYS A 15 17.18 3.82 -0.77
C LYS A 15 17.45 4.17 0.70
N GLN A 16 18.05 5.33 0.96
CA GLN A 16 18.35 5.78 2.32
C GLN A 16 17.09 6.06 3.14
N ASP A 17 16.02 6.58 2.50
CA ASP A 17 14.76 6.88 3.18
C ASP A 17 14.05 5.58 3.59
N PHE A 18 14.04 4.58 2.72
CA PHE A 18 13.55 3.24 3.05
C PHE A 18 14.36 2.60 4.19
N GLN A 19 15.69 2.75 4.19
CA GLN A 19 16.55 2.25 5.26
C GLN A 19 16.26 2.92 6.60
N ARG A 20 16.10 4.26 6.62
CA ARG A 20 15.75 5.01 7.82
C ARG A 20 14.39 4.58 8.38
N LEU A 21 13.40 4.43 7.50
CA LEU A 21 12.07 3.99 7.93
C LEU A 21 12.11 2.56 8.47
N ARG A 22 12.85 1.66 7.82
CA ARG A 22 13.06 0.29 8.31
C ARG A 22 13.69 0.28 9.71
N GLN A 23 14.75 1.06 9.89
CA GLN A 23 15.41 1.18 11.20
C GLN A 23 14.46 1.73 12.26
N TYR A 24 13.67 2.74 11.93
CA TYR A 24 12.67 3.31 12.82
C TYR A 24 11.62 2.27 13.26
N ILE A 25 11.10 1.46 12.31
CA ILE A 25 10.16 0.37 12.61
C ILE A 25 10.78 -0.64 13.59
N LEU A 26 12.05 -1.00 13.38
CA LEU A 26 12.78 -1.94 14.24
C LEU A 26 13.03 -1.35 15.64
N ASP A 27 13.57 -0.15 15.73
CA ASP A 27 13.94 0.51 16.98
C ASP A 27 12.71 0.76 17.87
N ARG A 28 11.58 1.07 17.27
CA ARG A 28 10.31 1.30 17.98
C ARG A 28 9.50 0.02 18.17
N LYS A 29 9.98 -1.12 17.68
CA LYS A 29 9.29 -2.40 17.77
C LYS A 29 7.84 -2.30 17.29
N LEU A 30 7.63 -1.63 16.14
CA LEU A 30 6.30 -1.45 15.57
C LEU A 30 5.86 -2.73 14.88
N TYR A 31 4.85 -3.35 15.44
CA TYR A 31 4.26 -4.58 14.88
C TYR A 31 3.18 -4.22 13.86
N SER A 32 3.21 -4.89 12.72
CA SER A 32 2.17 -4.77 11.68
C SER A 32 1.86 -3.30 11.30
N PRO A 33 2.88 -2.48 10.94
CA PRO A 33 2.63 -1.11 10.52
C PRO A 33 1.82 -1.09 9.22
N SER A 34 0.88 -0.15 9.11
CA SER A 34 0.18 0.11 7.86
C SER A 34 1.11 0.92 6.94
N LEU A 35 1.44 0.36 5.78
CA LEU A 35 2.32 0.99 4.81
C LEU A 35 1.52 1.32 3.55
N THR A 36 1.48 2.59 3.19
CA THR A 36 0.77 3.06 2.00
C THR A 36 1.69 3.92 1.14
N ILE A 37 1.46 3.95 -0.16
CA ILE A 37 2.15 4.85 -1.09
C ILE A 37 1.28 6.08 -1.29
N LEU A 38 1.90 7.26 -1.31
CA LEU A 38 1.20 8.52 -1.55
C LEU A 38 0.45 8.47 -2.88
N THR A 39 -0.88 8.42 -2.79
CA THR A 39 -1.78 8.32 -3.92
C THR A 39 -2.66 9.57 -3.99
N PRO A 40 -2.51 10.43 -5.00
CA PRO A 40 -3.37 11.58 -5.19
C PRO A 40 -4.75 11.10 -5.66
N LEU A 41 -5.77 11.29 -4.85
CA LEU A 41 -7.13 10.87 -5.17
C LEU A 41 -7.87 11.94 -6.00
N PRO A 42 -8.65 11.55 -7.02
CA PRO A 42 -9.51 12.47 -7.75
C PRO A 42 -10.39 13.30 -6.81
N GLY A 43 -10.51 14.60 -7.10
CA GLY A 43 -11.28 15.54 -6.29
C GLY A 43 -10.49 16.19 -5.13
N THR A 44 -9.23 15.81 -4.91
CA THR A 44 -8.36 16.46 -3.92
C THR A 44 -7.49 17.55 -4.56
N ASP A 45 -7.07 18.54 -3.74
CA ASP A 45 -6.12 19.58 -4.18
C ASP A 45 -4.78 18.98 -4.63
N LEU A 46 -4.35 17.90 -4.01
CA LEU A 46 -3.14 17.20 -4.42
C LEU A 46 -3.29 16.66 -5.84
N PHE A 47 -4.40 15.98 -6.13
CA PHE A 47 -4.67 15.47 -7.48
C PHE A 47 -4.67 16.59 -8.52
N ALA A 48 -5.37 17.71 -8.23
CA ALA A 48 -5.44 18.85 -9.14
C ALA A 48 -4.04 19.40 -9.49
N ARG A 49 -3.11 19.41 -8.51
CA ARG A 49 -1.73 19.90 -8.69
C ARG A 49 -0.81 18.94 -9.43
N VAL A 50 -1.07 17.64 -9.35
CA VAL A 50 -0.14 16.61 -9.86
C VAL A 50 -0.71 15.75 -10.98
N LYS A 51 -1.95 15.97 -11.41
CA LYS A 51 -2.64 15.15 -12.43
C LYS A 51 -1.84 14.98 -13.73
N GLU A 52 -1.08 15.99 -14.13
CA GLU A 52 -0.26 15.94 -15.35
C GLU A 52 1.04 15.14 -15.17
N LYS A 53 1.39 14.81 -13.91
CA LYS A 53 2.56 14.01 -13.56
C LYS A 53 2.21 12.54 -13.32
N LEU A 54 0.94 12.16 -13.42
CA LEU A 54 0.53 10.79 -13.23
C LEU A 54 1.16 9.89 -14.30
N VAL A 55 1.69 8.75 -13.87
CA VAL A 55 2.29 7.75 -14.77
C VAL A 55 1.25 6.75 -15.31
N THR A 56 0.02 6.82 -14.79
CA THR A 56 -1.08 5.96 -15.23
C THR A 56 -2.41 6.67 -15.06
N THR A 57 -3.34 6.37 -15.95
CA THR A 57 -4.76 6.77 -15.86
C THR A 57 -5.66 5.62 -15.41
N ASN A 58 -5.06 4.47 -15.11
CA ASN A 58 -5.80 3.33 -14.58
C ASN A 58 -6.14 3.57 -13.11
N TYR A 59 -7.41 3.90 -12.83
CA TYR A 59 -7.89 4.19 -11.48
C TYR A 59 -7.92 2.96 -10.55
N GLU A 60 -7.80 1.74 -11.08
CA GLU A 60 -7.65 0.54 -10.25
C GLU A 60 -6.34 0.54 -9.45
N LEU A 61 -5.33 1.31 -9.92
CA LEU A 61 -4.04 1.45 -9.24
C LEU A 61 -4.04 2.57 -8.17
N PHE A 62 -5.17 3.24 -7.94
CA PHE A 62 -5.29 4.26 -6.89
C PHE A 62 -5.69 3.62 -5.54
N ASP A 63 -5.05 2.53 -5.21
CA ASP A 63 -5.34 1.63 -4.08
C ASP A 63 -4.37 1.81 -2.90
N TYR A 64 -3.59 2.88 -2.88
CA TYR A 64 -2.58 3.20 -1.87
C TYR A 64 -1.36 2.26 -1.81
N VAL A 65 -1.29 1.25 -2.66
CA VAL A 65 -0.14 0.33 -2.72
C VAL A 65 0.56 0.37 -4.08
N HIS A 66 -0.06 1.00 -5.09
CA HIS A 66 0.59 1.25 -6.37
C HIS A 66 1.10 2.70 -6.48
N ALA A 67 2.28 2.85 -7.08
CA ALA A 67 2.88 4.16 -7.32
C ALA A 67 2.30 4.78 -8.60
N VAL A 68 1.32 5.67 -8.47
CA VAL A 68 0.69 6.37 -9.60
C VAL A 68 1.41 7.68 -9.97
N LEU A 69 2.41 8.08 -9.20
CA LEU A 69 3.34 9.17 -9.49
C LEU A 69 4.71 8.63 -9.87
N PRO A 70 5.53 9.40 -10.62
CA PRO A 70 6.87 8.96 -10.99
C PRO A 70 7.73 8.76 -9.74
N THR A 71 8.37 7.59 -9.66
CA THR A 71 9.26 7.24 -8.56
C THR A 71 10.69 7.71 -8.83
N LYS A 72 11.40 8.15 -7.78
CA LYS A 72 12.81 8.54 -7.86
C LYS A 72 13.71 7.33 -8.17
N LEU A 73 13.42 6.18 -7.59
CA LEU A 73 14.04 4.91 -7.92
C LEU A 73 13.38 4.32 -9.17
N LYS A 74 14.09 3.45 -9.88
CA LYS A 74 13.43 2.59 -10.88
C LYS A 74 12.30 1.82 -10.21
N LEU A 75 11.14 1.74 -10.85
CA LEU A 75 9.91 1.20 -10.26
C LEU A 75 10.10 -0.19 -9.60
N ALA A 76 10.85 -1.08 -10.26
CA ALA A 76 11.14 -2.41 -9.70
C ALA A 76 11.96 -2.35 -8.40
N TYR A 77 12.91 -1.39 -8.30
CA TYR A 77 13.68 -1.19 -7.06
C TYR A 77 12.83 -0.54 -5.98
N PHE A 78 11.97 0.39 -6.34
CA PHE A 78 11.03 1.01 -5.41
C PHE A 78 10.14 -0.05 -4.75
N TYR A 79 9.51 -0.91 -5.53
CA TYR A 79 8.67 -1.99 -4.99
C TYR A 79 9.46 -3.03 -4.21
N ARG A 80 10.69 -3.31 -4.59
CA ARG A 80 11.55 -4.18 -3.78
C ARG A 80 11.79 -3.58 -2.39
N GLU A 81 12.17 -2.33 -2.29
CA GLU A 81 12.38 -1.66 -0.99
C GLU A 81 11.05 -1.54 -0.20
N PHE A 82 9.94 -1.25 -0.89
CA PHE A 82 8.61 -1.20 -0.29
C PHE A 82 8.19 -2.55 0.32
N THR A 83 8.37 -3.63 -0.41
CA THR A 83 8.03 -4.98 0.10
C THR A 83 8.97 -5.42 1.22
N GLU A 84 10.24 -4.97 1.24
CA GLU A 84 11.14 -5.21 2.37
C GLU A 84 10.69 -4.51 3.66
N LEU A 85 9.99 -3.36 3.57
CA LEU A 85 9.36 -2.75 4.75
C LEU A 85 8.27 -3.65 5.33
N TYR A 86 7.42 -4.24 4.48
CA TYR A 86 6.41 -5.21 4.92
C TYR A 86 7.06 -6.40 5.61
N LYS A 87 8.08 -7.00 5.00
CA LYS A 87 8.82 -8.12 5.62
C LYS A 87 9.37 -7.74 6.99
N THR A 88 9.86 -6.51 7.14
CA THR A 88 10.39 -6.02 8.42
C THR A 88 9.29 -5.90 9.46
N GLY A 89 8.16 -5.29 9.12
CA GLY A 89 7.04 -5.05 10.05
C GLY A 89 6.29 -6.34 10.45
N TYR A 90 6.31 -7.35 9.57
CA TYR A 90 5.65 -8.65 9.79
C TYR A 90 6.62 -9.78 10.15
N ALA A 91 7.89 -9.47 10.46
CA ALA A 91 8.86 -10.49 10.83
C ALA A 91 8.44 -11.19 12.14
N TRP A 92 8.44 -12.52 12.12
CA TRP A 92 8.13 -13.35 13.29
C TRP A 92 8.95 -12.99 14.52
N SER A 93 10.20 -12.56 14.32
CA SER A 93 11.07 -12.10 15.39
C SER A 93 10.56 -10.88 16.15
N GLN A 94 9.68 -10.09 15.55
CA GLN A 94 9.05 -8.91 16.16
C GLN A 94 7.72 -9.24 16.85
N ILE A 95 7.00 -10.26 16.36
CA ILE A 95 5.69 -10.64 16.88
C ILE A 95 5.80 -11.20 18.31
N GLY A 96 6.96 -11.76 18.68
CA GLY A 96 7.18 -12.37 19.99
C GLY A 96 6.26 -13.57 20.26
N TRP A 97 6.47 -14.24 21.41
CA TRP A 97 5.69 -15.40 21.79
C TRP A 97 4.19 -15.08 22.04
N GLU A 98 3.92 -13.92 22.63
CA GLU A 98 2.53 -13.50 22.92
C GLU A 98 1.73 -13.21 21.64
N GLY A 99 2.34 -12.55 20.66
CA GLY A 99 1.72 -12.31 19.36
C GLY A 99 1.50 -13.61 18.57
N ALA A 100 2.47 -14.52 18.59
CA ALA A 100 2.31 -15.84 17.99
C ALA A 100 1.19 -16.64 18.64
N ALA A 101 1.08 -16.61 19.97
CA ALA A 101 0.00 -17.26 20.73
C ALA A 101 -1.37 -16.61 20.44
N ALA A 102 -1.44 -15.29 20.26
CA ALA A 102 -2.66 -14.59 19.88
C ALA A 102 -3.12 -15.01 18.47
N ILE A 103 -2.19 -15.07 17.50
CA ILE A 103 -2.49 -15.55 16.14
C ILE A 103 -3.00 -16.99 16.19
N LEU A 104 -2.36 -17.88 16.93
CA LEU A 104 -2.80 -19.28 17.09
C LEU A 104 -4.15 -19.38 17.77
N ARG A 105 -4.47 -18.51 18.71
CA ARG A 105 -5.75 -18.51 19.43
C ARG A 105 -6.91 -18.02 18.59
N HIS A 106 -6.67 -17.11 17.65
CA HIS A 106 -7.69 -16.56 16.75
C HIS A 106 -7.81 -17.30 15.41
N THR A 107 -6.84 -18.15 15.05
CA THR A 107 -6.81 -18.83 13.75
C THR A 107 -7.21 -20.30 13.91
N PHE A 108 -8.48 -20.55 14.20
CA PHE A 108 -8.98 -21.91 14.40
C PHE A 108 -9.21 -22.74 13.12
N THR A 109 -8.98 -22.19 11.93
CA THR A 109 -9.24 -22.91 10.68
C THR A 109 -8.00 -22.91 9.78
N ILE A 110 -7.61 -24.10 9.29
CA ILE A 110 -6.49 -24.28 8.35
C ILE A 110 -6.66 -23.41 7.10
N SER A 111 -7.90 -23.19 6.64
CA SER A 111 -8.21 -22.30 5.51
C SER A 111 -7.83 -20.84 5.78
N HIS A 112 -8.03 -20.35 7.01
CA HIS A 112 -7.60 -19.00 7.41
C HIS A 112 -6.07 -18.87 7.42
N LEU A 113 -5.35 -19.88 7.90
CA LEU A 113 -3.88 -19.89 7.87
C LEU A 113 -3.32 -19.88 6.45
N ILE A 114 -3.96 -20.62 5.53
CA ILE A 114 -3.55 -20.64 4.11
C ILE A 114 -3.84 -19.29 3.45
N SER A 115 -5.01 -18.69 3.69
CA SER A 115 -5.37 -17.40 3.12
C SER A 115 -4.50 -16.26 3.67
N MET A 116 -4.17 -16.27 4.97
CA MET A 116 -3.24 -15.31 5.58
C MET A 116 -1.81 -15.46 5.01
N LYS A 117 -1.31 -16.70 4.84
CA LYS A 117 -0.02 -16.95 4.19
C LYS A 117 -0.01 -16.44 2.76
N ARG A 118 -1.08 -16.65 2.01
CA ARG A 118 -1.21 -16.20 0.62
C ARG A 118 -1.24 -14.68 0.54
N ALA A 119 -2.09 -14.03 1.34
CA ALA A 119 -2.15 -12.57 1.41
C ALA A 119 -0.81 -11.94 1.84
N ALA A 120 -0.14 -12.53 2.84
CA ALA A 120 1.19 -12.08 3.26
C ALA A 120 2.23 -12.27 2.15
N TRP A 121 2.18 -13.40 1.43
CA TRP A 121 3.09 -13.65 0.30
C TRP A 121 2.85 -12.66 -0.84
N ASP A 122 1.60 -12.40 -1.18
CA ASP A 122 1.23 -11.46 -2.24
C ASP A 122 1.67 -10.02 -1.90
N SER A 123 1.56 -9.63 -0.63
CA SER A 123 2.00 -8.30 -0.15
C SER A 123 3.51 -8.11 -0.12
N VAL A 124 4.30 -9.20 -0.04
CA VAL A 124 5.78 -9.11 0.00
C VAL A 124 6.44 -9.43 -1.34
N ASN A 125 5.65 -9.72 -2.39
CA ASN A 125 6.17 -10.02 -3.72
C ASN A 125 6.13 -8.77 -4.62
N PRO A 126 7.28 -8.16 -4.96
CA PRO A 126 7.32 -6.95 -5.79
C PRO A 126 6.76 -7.16 -7.21
N ILE A 127 6.73 -8.39 -7.71
CA ILE A 127 6.23 -8.72 -9.05
C ILE A 127 4.73 -8.42 -9.16
N ASN A 128 3.96 -8.65 -8.09
CA ASN A 128 2.51 -8.42 -8.10
C ASN A 128 2.19 -6.93 -8.30
N TYR A 129 2.99 -6.05 -7.73
CA TYR A 129 2.83 -4.59 -7.90
C TYR A 129 3.23 -4.14 -9.32
N LEU A 130 4.28 -4.73 -9.88
CA LEU A 130 4.71 -4.43 -11.25
C LEU A 130 3.68 -4.89 -12.27
N ALA A 131 3.12 -6.08 -12.11
CA ALA A 131 2.09 -6.61 -12.99
C ALA A 131 0.83 -5.73 -13.05
N GLY A 132 0.52 -4.98 -12.00
CA GLY A 132 -0.55 -3.99 -11.98
C GLY A 132 -0.34 -2.89 -13.02
N HIS A 133 0.90 -2.42 -13.20
CA HIS A 133 1.23 -1.37 -14.17
C HIS A 133 1.25 -1.86 -15.63
N GLU A 134 1.36 -3.17 -15.88
CA GLU A 134 1.35 -3.75 -17.22
C GLU A 134 -0.08 -4.00 -17.74
N ARG A 135 -1.09 -3.93 -16.88
CA ARG A 135 -2.49 -4.10 -17.30
C ARG A 135 -2.96 -2.88 -18.05
N GLU A 136 -3.65 -3.08 -19.16
CA GLU A 136 -4.33 -2.00 -19.86
C GLU A 136 -5.33 -1.30 -18.95
N ALA A 137 -5.35 0.04 -19.03
CA ALA A 137 -6.32 0.85 -18.29
C ALA A 137 -7.73 0.43 -18.72
N VAL A 138 -8.50 -0.14 -17.80
CA VAL A 138 -9.91 -0.42 -18.03
C VAL A 138 -10.64 0.93 -18.10
N PRO A 139 -11.29 1.29 -19.22
CA PRO A 139 -12.03 2.54 -19.30
C PRO A 139 -13.13 2.52 -18.25
N LEU A 140 -13.11 3.52 -17.35
CA LEU A 140 -14.18 3.69 -16.38
C LEU A 140 -15.50 3.84 -17.12
N LYS A 141 -16.41 2.91 -16.94
CA LYS A 141 -17.83 3.14 -17.25
C LYS A 141 -18.31 4.20 -16.26
N VAL A 142 -18.23 5.47 -16.65
CA VAL A 142 -18.84 6.56 -15.90
C VAL A 142 -20.31 6.23 -15.79
N ASN A 143 -20.74 5.86 -14.60
CA ASN A 143 -22.15 5.59 -14.33
C ASN A 143 -22.86 6.95 -14.45
N GLN A 144 -23.56 7.20 -15.56
CA GLN A 144 -24.25 8.47 -15.85
C GLN A 144 -25.38 8.80 -14.84
N GLY A 145 -25.58 7.96 -13.82
CA GLY A 145 -26.59 8.14 -12.78
C GLY A 145 -26.32 9.28 -11.78
N TRP A 146 -25.14 9.93 -11.80
CA TRP A 146 -24.82 11.05 -10.89
C TRP A 146 -25.06 12.43 -11.50
N ALA A 147 -25.43 12.53 -12.77
CA ALA A 147 -25.72 13.81 -13.43
C ALA A 147 -27.05 14.45 -12.98
N GLY A 148 -27.82 13.80 -12.10
CA GLY A 148 -29.17 14.24 -11.68
C GLY A 148 -29.23 15.01 -10.35
N LEU A 149 -28.13 15.22 -9.62
CA LEU A 149 -28.17 15.86 -8.29
C LEU A 149 -27.69 17.31 -8.25
N SER A 150 -27.47 17.96 -9.39
CA SER A 150 -27.15 19.40 -9.45
C SER A 150 -28.36 20.33 -9.51
N GLY A 151 -29.53 19.88 -9.11
CA GLY A 151 -30.81 20.62 -9.23
C GLY A 151 -31.55 20.88 -7.93
N CYS A 152 -30.86 21.13 -6.79
CA CYS A 152 -31.53 21.66 -5.59
C CYS A 152 -30.65 22.73 -4.95
N GLY A 153 -30.92 23.98 -5.28
CA GLY A 153 -30.27 25.15 -4.65
C GLY A 153 -30.60 26.45 -5.34
N GLN A 154 -31.84 26.89 -5.28
CA GLN A 154 -32.23 28.29 -5.27
C GLN A 154 -32.87 28.60 -3.93
#